data_df825cc11f06b2302806567bef7de87c
#
_entry.id   df825cc11f06b2302806567bef7de87c
#
_cell.length_a   1.000
_cell.length_b   1.000
_cell.length_c   1.000
_cell.angle_alpha   90.00
_cell.angle_beta   90.00
_cell.angle_gamma   90.00
#
_symmetry.space_group_name_H-M   'P 1'
#
loop_
_entity.id
_entity.type
_entity.pdbx_description
1 polymer ?
#
loop_
_entity_poly.entity_id
_entity_poly.type
_entity_poly.pdbx_seq_one_letter_code
_entity_poly.pdbx_strand_id
1 'polypeptide(L)'
;YMPDNCNLEYVEHIKKFTDKPVACAGRMDPVKAAEEIAAGRLDAVAIARQNLVDPDWVTKIRQGRQDEIKPCIRCHNGCFNFAKFKGTANIQSTQDSLHLGRCALNPTTMQHNKYKIVPTKSPKKVAIIGGGIGGMECALVLKKRGHKPVLFEKTNELGGLFLTASAMSFKENDKELIEWYKKEVEKQGIDIRFNTEVTDLGTMRGFDEIIVATGSVPRTMPMIPGFEKTMSFTELLKEKKEVGDKVLFFGGGQSSCEAAYDLILQGKHPIIVEYAGDLVAAQATCLANTSFLRDAMEYHKVPTYLHSTITEIHDGGVTVKGQDGKTFEVACDNVINGIGFVPAPVGDKGRHVHRVGDCVAIGNLRTVIWRAWDVCMKI
;
A
#
# COMPACT_ATOMS: atom_id res chain seq x y z
N TYR A 1 -0.18 10.78 7.82
CA TYR A 1 -0.64 11.16 9.16
C TYR A 1 -0.85 12.67 9.33
N MET A 2 -0.16 13.52 8.56
CA MET A 2 -0.44 14.97 8.54
C MET A 2 -1.67 15.25 7.66
N PRO A 3 -2.52 16.24 8.00
CA PRO A 3 -3.66 16.62 7.17
C PRO A 3 -3.22 17.25 5.84
N ASP A 4 -4.15 17.35 4.90
CA ASP A 4 -3.93 18.12 3.69
C ASP A 4 -3.83 19.61 4.03
N ASN A 5 -3.10 20.34 3.18
CA ASN A 5 -2.86 21.78 3.35
C ASN A 5 -2.21 22.13 4.71
N CYS A 6 -1.40 21.20 5.27
CA CYS A 6 -0.92 21.27 6.66
C CYS A 6 -0.08 22.53 7.01
N ASN A 7 0.40 23.27 6.02
CA ASN A 7 1.16 24.51 6.24
C ASN A 7 0.39 25.76 5.83
N LEU A 8 -0.87 25.65 5.40
CA LEU A 8 -1.63 26.74 4.85
C LEU A 8 -1.83 27.87 5.89
N GLU A 9 -2.27 27.54 7.09
CA GLU A 9 -2.50 28.47 8.18
C GLU A 9 -1.28 29.35 8.47
N TYR A 10 -0.09 28.75 8.52
CA TYR A 10 1.16 29.47 8.79
C TYR A 10 1.52 30.42 7.64
N VAL A 11 1.31 30.00 6.41
CA VAL A 11 1.60 30.83 5.22
C VAL A 11 0.63 32.01 5.12
N GLU A 12 -0.64 31.79 5.37
CA GLU A 12 -1.64 32.87 5.43
C GLU A 12 -1.30 33.88 6.52
N HIS A 13 -0.81 33.40 7.66
CA HIS A 13 -0.36 34.29 8.73
C HIS A 13 0.83 35.15 8.28
N ILE A 14 1.86 34.53 7.65
CA ILE A 14 3.05 35.24 7.17
C ILE A 14 2.68 36.28 6.10
N LYS A 15 1.74 35.98 5.22
CA LYS A 15 1.29 36.89 4.15
C LYS A 15 0.78 38.23 4.67
N LYS A 16 0.29 38.27 5.90
CA LYS A 16 -0.20 39.53 6.54
C LYS A 16 0.93 40.51 6.90
N PHE A 17 2.19 40.04 6.92
CA PHE A 17 3.34 40.82 7.36
C PHE A 17 4.33 41.12 6.23
N THR A 18 3.99 40.77 4.97
CA THR A 18 4.88 41.01 3.82
C THR A 18 4.08 41.30 2.57
N ASP A 19 4.59 42.21 1.75
CA ASP A 19 4.12 42.53 0.39
C ASP A 19 4.80 41.66 -0.68
N LYS A 20 5.80 40.86 -0.27
CA LYS A 20 6.50 39.94 -1.18
C LYS A 20 5.63 38.72 -1.53
N PRO A 21 5.84 38.10 -2.71
CA PRO A 21 5.18 36.85 -3.02
C PRO A 21 5.47 35.76 -1.99
N VAL A 22 4.42 35.08 -1.54
CA VAL A 22 4.50 33.98 -0.58
C VAL A 22 3.98 32.71 -1.22
N ALA A 23 4.79 31.63 -1.17
CA ALA A 23 4.42 30.32 -1.70
C ALA A 23 4.22 29.30 -0.55
N CYS A 24 3.17 28.49 -0.65
CA CYS A 24 2.90 27.40 0.28
C CYS A 24 3.32 26.05 -0.28
N ALA A 25 3.96 25.23 0.54
CA ALA A 25 4.22 23.82 0.30
C ALA A 25 3.78 23.00 1.50
N GLY A 26 3.30 21.79 1.29
CA GLY A 26 2.90 20.88 2.37
C GLY A 26 1.53 20.25 2.11
N ARG A 27 1.53 19.14 1.36
CA ARG A 27 0.32 18.36 1.04
C ARG A 27 -0.80 19.23 0.42
N MET A 28 -0.42 20.22 -0.40
CA MET A 28 -1.39 21.12 -1.01
C MET A 28 -2.33 20.36 -1.94
N ASP A 29 -3.62 20.52 -1.70
CA ASP A 29 -4.67 20.16 -2.65
C ASP A 29 -4.74 21.19 -3.78
N PRO A 30 -4.77 20.79 -5.06
CA PRO A 30 -4.76 21.75 -6.18
C PRO A 30 -5.99 22.65 -6.25
N VAL A 31 -7.17 22.15 -5.89
CA VAL A 31 -8.42 22.92 -5.91
C VAL A 31 -8.38 23.97 -4.82
N LYS A 32 -8.06 23.52 -3.59
CA LYS A 32 -7.89 24.41 -2.45
C LYS A 32 -6.82 25.47 -2.72
N ALA A 33 -5.70 25.08 -3.33
CA ALA A 33 -4.64 26.00 -3.72
C ALA A 33 -5.13 27.12 -4.65
N ALA A 34 -5.93 26.77 -5.67
CA ALA A 34 -6.49 27.74 -6.60
C ALA A 34 -7.44 28.73 -5.90
N GLU A 35 -8.28 28.26 -4.98
CA GLU A 35 -9.16 29.10 -4.15
C GLU A 35 -8.36 30.09 -3.28
N GLU A 36 -7.30 29.63 -2.63
CA GLU A 36 -6.47 30.44 -1.74
C GLU A 36 -5.70 31.52 -2.50
N ILE A 37 -5.20 31.19 -3.69
CA ILE A 37 -4.55 32.15 -4.58
C ILE A 37 -5.57 33.18 -5.09
N ALA A 38 -6.75 32.75 -5.53
CA ALA A 38 -7.81 33.65 -5.99
C ALA A 38 -8.29 34.61 -4.88
N ALA A 39 -8.27 34.16 -3.63
CA ALA A 39 -8.61 34.98 -2.47
C ALA A 39 -7.47 35.90 -1.99
N GLY A 40 -6.28 35.84 -2.62
CA GLY A 40 -5.12 36.67 -2.24
C GLY A 40 -4.46 36.28 -0.91
N ARG A 41 -4.75 35.09 -0.37
CA ARG A 41 -4.17 34.62 0.89
C ARG A 41 -2.77 34.04 0.71
N LEU A 42 -2.40 33.64 -0.51
CA LEU A 42 -1.05 33.29 -0.94
C LEU A 42 -0.89 33.56 -2.43
N ASP A 43 0.32 33.54 -2.96
CA ASP A 43 0.60 33.86 -4.36
C ASP A 43 0.91 32.64 -5.21
N ALA A 44 1.41 31.57 -4.62
CA ALA A 44 1.77 30.33 -5.32
C ALA A 44 1.75 29.12 -4.41
N VAL A 45 1.74 27.93 -5.01
CA VAL A 45 1.93 26.67 -4.30
C VAL A 45 3.03 25.84 -4.94
N ALA A 46 3.75 25.06 -4.09
CA ALA A 46 4.73 24.09 -4.54
C ALA A 46 4.22 22.67 -4.34
N ILE A 47 4.03 21.93 -5.43
CA ILE A 47 3.57 20.54 -5.45
C ILE A 47 4.66 19.68 -6.07
N ALA A 48 5.31 18.82 -5.28
CA ALA A 48 6.44 18.01 -5.75
C ALA A 48 6.05 16.57 -6.07
N ARG A 49 5.56 15.81 -5.08
CA ARG A 49 5.36 14.36 -5.21
C ARG A 49 4.27 13.97 -6.22
N GLN A 50 3.26 14.81 -6.39
CA GLN A 50 2.22 14.60 -7.40
C GLN A 50 2.79 14.58 -8.82
N ASN A 51 3.80 15.43 -9.12
CA ASN A 51 4.51 15.40 -10.40
C ASN A 51 5.25 14.08 -10.68
N LEU A 52 5.66 13.34 -9.62
CA LEU A 52 6.34 12.07 -9.78
C LEU A 52 5.37 10.94 -10.12
N VAL A 53 4.16 10.97 -9.57
CA VAL A 53 3.16 9.92 -9.80
C VAL A 53 2.39 10.14 -11.10
N ASP A 54 2.05 11.38 -11.40
CA ASP A 54 1.30 11.78 -12.58
C ASP A 54 1.84 13.11 -13.13
N PRO A 55 2.81 13.09 -14.05
CA PRO A 55 3.43 14.30 -14.58
C PRO A 55 2.44 15.18 -15.37
N ASP A 56 1.33 14.61 -15.86
CA ASP A 56 0.33 15.31 -16.66
C ASP A 56 -0.81 15.93 -15.81
N TRP A 57 -0.73 15.86 -14.49
CA TRP A 57 -1.80 16.29 -13.59
C TRP A 57 -2.26 17.74 -13.81
N VAL A 58 -1.33 18.67 -14.06
CA VAL A 58 -1.67 20.08 -14.34
C VAL A 58 -2.45 20.20 -15.66
N THR A 59 -2.05 19.46 -16.68
CA THR A 59 -2.75 19.42 -17.97
C THR A 59 -4.15 18.84 -17.80
N LYS A 60 -4.31 17.78 -17.01
CA LYS A 60 -5.60 17.17 -16.69
C LYS A 60 -6.53 18.17 -15.98
N ILE A 61 -6.02 18.92 -14.99
CA ILE A 61 -6.80 19.99 -14.32
C ILE A 61 -7.27 21.05 -15.33
N ARG A 62 -6.36 21.57 -16.16
CA ARG A 62 -6.70 22.58 -17.17
C ARG A 62 -7.76 22.11 -18.16
N GLN A 63 -7.87 20.82 -18.37
CA GLN A 63 -8.83 20.19 -19.28
C GLN A 63 -10.11 19.71 -18.58
N GLY A 64 -10.29 19.95 -17.28
CA GLY A 64 -11.44 19.49 -16.51
C GLY A 64 -11.47 17.98 -16.27
N ARG A 65 -10.30 17.31 -16.30
CA ARG A 65 -10.14 15.86 -16.15
C ARG A 65 -9.48 15.50 -14.82
N GLN A 66 -9.89 16.14 -13.73
CA GLN A 66 -9.31 15.95 -12.40
C GLN A 66 -9.47 14.51 -11.90
N ASP A 67 -10.57 13.84 -12.27
CA ASP A 67 -10.88 12.45 -11.94
C ASP A 67 -9.93 11.43 -12.57
N GLU A 68 -9.15 11.83 -13.58
CA GLU A 68 -8.13 11.00 -14.22
C GLU A 68 -6.75 11.12 -13.56
N ILE A 69 -6.58 11.99 -12.58
CA ILE A 69 -5.29 12.19 -11.92
C ILE A 69 -5.01 10.99 -11.01
N LYS A 70 -3.90 10.27 -11.26
CA LYS A 70 -3.42 9.23 -10.35
C LYS A 70 -2.93 9.88 -9.05
N PRO A 71 -3.53 9.60 -7.89
CA PRO A 71 -3.20 10.30 -6.66
C PRO A 71 -1.85 9.87 -6.08
N CYS A 72 -1.14 10.80 -5.46
CA CYS A 72 0.04 10.50 -4.65
C CYS A 72 -0.39 10.04 -3.25
N ILE A 73 -0.21 8.77 -2.91
CA ILE A 73 -0.56 8.20 -1.59
C ILE A 73 0.43 8.54 -0.47
N ARG A 74 1.42 9.36 -0.74
CA ARG A 74 2.38 9.86 0.27
C ARG A 74 3.14 8.76 1.03
N CYS A 75 3.34 7.60 0.40
CA CYS A 75 4.03 6.44 0.96
C CYS A 75 5.53 6.66 1.18
N HIS A 76 6.13 7.64 0.53
CA HIS A 76 7.57 7.96 0.53
C HIS A 76 8.50 6.82 0.06
N ASN A 77 7.99 5.66 -0.31
CA ASN A 77 8.80 4.45 -0.60
C ASN A 77 9.67 4.53 -1.85
N GLY A 78 9.31 5.35 -2.83
CA GLY A 78 10.09 5.51 -4.07
C GLY A 78 10.82 6.85 -4.17
N CYS A 79 10.29 7.90 -3.58
CA CYS A 79 10.86 9.25 -3.67
C CYS A 79 11.84 9.53 -2.53
N PHE A 80 11.33 9.84 -1.33
CA PHE A 80 12.16 10.24 -0.20
C PHE A 80 13.11 9.14 0.25
N ASN A 81 12.65 7.88 0.30
CA ASN A 81 13.44 6.76 0.77
C ASN A 81 14.69 6.54 -0.11
N PHE A 82 14.55 6.56 -1.44
CA PHE A 82 15.71 6.41 -2.34
C PHE A 82 16.65 7.61 -2.29
N ALA A 83 16.13 8.82 -2.27
CA ALA A 83 16.93 10.02 -2.22
C ALA A 83 17.78 10.11 -0.93
N LYS A 84 17.22 9.64 0.20
CA LYS A 84 17.86 9.72 1.51
C LYS A 84 18.90 8.63 1.75
N PHE A 85 18.59 7.39 1.40
CA PHE A 85 19.39 6.23 1.83
C PHE A 85 20.50 5.80 0.86
N LYS A 86 20.86 6.66 -0.09
CA LYS A 86 22.06 6.47 -0.90
C LYS A 86 22.21 5.02 -1.42
N GLY A 87 21.15 4.46 -1.96
CA GLY A 87 21.14 3.11 -2.52
C GLY A 87 21.06 1.96 -1.53
N THR A 88 21.16 2.18 -0.23
CA THR A 88 21.10 1.10 0.77
C THR A 88 19.72 0.44 0.85
N ALA A 89 18.67 1.17 0.52
CA ALA A 89 17.31 0.65 0.50
C ALA A 89 16.93 -0.04 -0.82
N ASN A 90 17.85 -0.11 -1.77
CA ASN A 90 17.56 -0.60 -3.10
C ASN A 90 18.44 -1.77 -3.49
N ILE A 91 17.81 -2.93 -3.53
CA ILE A 91 18.42 -4.19 -3.91
C ILE A 91 18.03 -4.64 -5.33
N GLN A 92 17.28 -3.82 -6.08
CA GLN A 92 16.71 -4.23 -7.36
C GLN A 92 17.62 -4.01 -8.56
N SER A 93 18.42 -2.95 -8.56
CA SER A 93 19.43 -2.73 -9.59
C SER A 93 20.49 -1.72 -9.15
N THR A 94 21.68 -1.80 -9.77
CA THR A 94 22.76 -0.82 -9.54
C THR A 94 22.38 0.60 -10.00
N GLN A 95 21.49 0.72 -10.99
CA GLN A 95 21.00 2.02 -11.44
C GLN A 95 20.17 2.73 -10.37
N ASP A 96 19.44 1.97 -9.57
CA ASP A 96 18.69 2.50 -8.46
C ASP A 96 19.60 3.00 -7.32
N SER A 97 20.83 2.50 -7.24
CA SER A 97 21.82 2.93 -6.26
C SER A 97 22.45 4.29 -6.56
N LEU A 98 22.11 4.91 -7.68
CA LEU A 98 22.52 6.29 -8.03
C LEU A 98 21.71 7.37 -7.27
N HIS A 99 20.94 7.01 -6.28
CA HIS A 99 20.18 7.91 -5.40
C HIS A 99 19.16 8.79 -6.12
N LEU A 100 18.66 8.32 -7.25
CA LEU A 100 17.60 8.99 -7.99
C LEU A 100 16.27 8.79 -7.30
N GLY A 101 15.55 9.86 -7.04
CA GLY A 101 14.17 9.81 -6.58
C GLY A 101 13.30 9.05 -7.58
N ARG A 102 12.52 8.09 -7.12
CA ARG A 102 11.60 7.26 -7.89
C ARG A 102 10.19 7.41 -7.36
N CYS A 103 9.21 6.87 -8.03
CA CYS A 103 7.85 6.79 -7.50
C CYS A 103 7.42 5.32 -7.33
N ALA A 104 6.82 4.99 -6.19
CA ALA A 104 6.29 3.65 -5.96
C ALA A 104 5.16 3.30 -6.93
N LEU A 105 4.34 4.30 -7.30
CA LEU A 105 3.16 4.13 -8.15
C LEU A 105 3.43 4.38 -9.65
N ASN A 106 4.57 4.99 -9.97
CA ASN A 106 4.95 5.30 -11.35
C ASN A 106 6.38 4.84 -11.64
N PRO A 107 6.58 3.64 -12.15
CA PRO A 107 7.90 3.10 -12.49
C PRO A 107 8.65 3.93 -13.53
N THR A 108 7.96 4.73 -14.37
CA THR A 108 8.60 5.54 -15.41
C THR A 108 9.41 6.71 -14.85
N THR A 109 9.11 7.16 -13.60
CA THR A 109 9.83 8.25 -12.93
C THR A 109 11.33 7.95 -12.88
N MET A 110 12.14 8.82 -13.51
CA MET A 110 13.59 8.66 -13.68
C MET A 110 14.03 7.36 -14.39
N GLN A 111 13.09 6.65 -15.05
CA GLN A 111 13.33 5.40 -15.79
C GLN A 111 12.59 5.38 -17.14
N HIS A 112 12.41 6.53 -17.75
CA HIS A 112 11.62 6.66 -18.97
C HIS A 112 12.09 5.73 -20.10
N ASN A 113 13.39 5.56 -20.30
CA ASN A 113 13.92 4.67 -21.34
C ASN A 113 13.60 3.20 -21.07
N LYS A 114 13.69 2.76 -19.80
CA LYS A 114 13.41 1.37 -19.40
C LYS A 114 11.92 1.03 -19.54
N TYR A 115 11.06 1.94 -19.15
CA TYR A 115 9.61 1.72 -19.09
C TYR A 115 8.81 2.51 -20.14
N LYS A 116 9.45 2.83 -21.26
CA LYS A 116 8.76 3.46 -22.38
C LYS A 116 7.69 2.52 -22.96
N ILE A 117 6.43 2.93 -22.89
CA ILE A 117 5.34 2.20 -23.51
C ILE A 117 5.47 2.28 -25.03
N VAL A 118 5.62 1.13 -25.66
CA VAL A 118 5.64 0.99 -27.12
C VAL A 118 4.56 -0.03 -27.49
N PRO A 119 3.64 0.33 -28.40
CA PRO A 119 2.64 -0.61 -28.90
C PRO A 119 3.28 -1.85 -29.50
N THR A 120 2.76 -3.03 -29.20
CA THR A 120 3.24 -4.29 -29.76
C THR A 120 2.78 -4.47 -31.20
N LYS A 121 3.62 -5.13 -32.02
CA LYS A 121 3.24 -5.57 -33.37
C LYS A 121 2.52 -6.92 -33.36
N SER A 122 2.58 -7.66 -32.24
CA SER A 122 1.99 -8.99 -32.08
C SER A 122 1.09 -9.01 -30.83
N PRO A 123 -0.16 -8.51 -30.93
CA PRO A 123 -1.10 -8.52 -29.82
C PRO A 123 -1.34 -9.91 -29.27
N LYS A 124 -1.23 -10.08 -27.98
CA LYS A 124 -1.51 -11.34 -27.26
C LYS A 124 -2.77 -11.24 -26.45
N LYS A 125 -3.47 -12.35 -26.25
CA LYS A 125 -4.56 -12.51 -25.30
C LYS A 125 -3.96 -12.97 -23.98
N VAL A 126 -4.08 -12.16 -22.93
CA VAL A 126 -3.41 -12.40 -21.65
C VAL A 126 -4.43 -12.59 -20.54
N ALA A 127 -4.40 -13.76 -19.88
CA ALA A 127 -5.19 -13.99 -18.66
C ALA A 127 -4.45 -13.39 -17.46
N ILE A 128 -5.14 -12.60 -16.65
CA ILE A 128 -4.62 -12.05 -15.39
C ILE A 128 -5.49 -12.58 -14.27
N ILE A 129 -4.88 -13.31 -13.32
CA ILE A 129 -5.58 -13.98 -12.23
C ILE A 129 -5.37 -13.20 -10.94
N GLY A 130 -6.42 -12.53 -10.46
CA GLY A 130 -6.46 -11.66 -9.28
C GLY A 130 -6.60 -10.19 -9.63
N GLY A 131 -7.70 -9.57 -9.15
CA GLY A 131 -8.07 -8.16 -9.35
C GLY A 131 -7.51 -7.20 -8.30
N GLY A 132 -6.43 -7.55 -7.62
CA GLY A 132 -5.68 -6.64 -6.76
C GLY A 132 -4.90 -5.59 -7.56
N ILE A 133 -4.19 -4.70 -6.86
CA ILE A 133 -3.39 -3.61 -7.50
C ILE A 133 -2.43 -4.16 -8.56
N GLY A 134 -1.77 -5.29 -8.29
CA GLY A 134 -0.84 -5.90 -9.26
C GLY A 134 -1.51 -6.34 -10.54
N GLY A 135 -2.70 -6.96 -10.44
CA GLY A 135 -3.47 -7.40 -11.60
C GLY A 135 -4.04 -6.24 -12.41
N MET A 136 -4.60 -5.23 -11.74
CA MET A 136 -5.09 -4.02 -12.40
C MET A 136 -3.98 -3.26 -13.12
N GLU A 137 -2.82 -3.10 -12.48
CA GLU A 137 -1.66 -2.45 -13.11
C GLU A 137 -1.19 -3.24 -14.35
N CYS A 138 -1.11 -4.59 -14.28
CA CYS A 138 -0.81 -5.42 -15.44
C CYS A 138 -1.80 -5.21 -16.58
N ALA A 139 -3.11 -5.20 -16.28
CA ALA A 139 -4.15 -5.01 -17.27
C ALA A 139 -4.00 -3.66 -17.99
N LEU A 140 -3.76 -2.58 -17.25
CA LEU A 140 -3.58 -1.25 -17.79
C LEU A 140 -2.30 -1.13 -18.66
N VAL A 141 -1.17 -1.67 -18.20
CA VAL A 141 0.09 -1.64 -18.97
C VAL A 141 -0.03 -2.44 -20.24
N LEU A 142 -0.58 -3.66 -20.18
CA LEU A 142 -0.78 -4.52 -21.35
C LEU A 142 -1.73 -3.89 -22.36
N LYS A 143 -2.83 -3.30 -21.90
CA LYS A 143 -3.78 -2.57 -22.77
C LYS A 143 -3.10 -1.42 -23.50
N LYS A 144 -2.31 -0.59 -22.78
CA LYS A 144 -1.54 0.52 -23.37
C LYS A 144 -0.51 0.03 -24.40
N ARG A 145 0.00 -1.19 -24.24
CA ARG A 145 0.88 -1.84 -25.20
C ARG A 145 0.16 -2.52 -26.39
N GLY A 146 -1.18 -2.53 -26.39
CA GLY A 146 -1.99 -3.09 -27.46
C GLY A 146 -2.31 -4.57 -27.33
N HIS A 147 -2.03 -5.19 -26.18
CA HIS A 147 -2.48 -6.55 -25.85
C HIS A 147 -3.97 -6.59 -25.45
N LYS A 148 -4.51 -7.80 -25.32
CA LYS A 148 -5.92 -8.06 -24.96
C LYS A 148 -5.97 -8.73 -23.58
N PRO A 149 -5.81 -7.97 -22.47
CA PRO A 149 -5.91 -8.52 -21.11
C PRO A 149 -7.35 -8.89 -20.77
N VAL A 150 -7.52 -10.01 -20.04
CA VAL A 150 -8.76 -10.42 -19.38
C VAL A 150 -8.43 -10.64 -17.90
N LEU A 151 -9.12 -9.95 -17.02
CA LEU A 151 -8.88 -9.96 -15.58
C LEU A 151 -9.91 -10.88 -14.91
N PHE A 152 -9.45 -11.89 -14.18
CA PHE A 152 -10.27 -12.81 -13.39
C PHE A 152 -10.15 -12.44 -11.91
N GLU A 153 -11.28 -12.16 -11.27
CA GLU A 153 -11.36 -11.84 -9.84
C GLU A 153 -12.37 -12.77 -9.16
N LYS A 154 -11.93 -13.40 -8.06
CA LYS A 154 -12.75 -14.38 -7.31
C LYS A 154 -13.94 -13.75 -6.58
N THR A 155 -13.83 -12.47 -6.24
CA THR A 155 -14.88 -11.71 -5.56
C THR A 155 -15.67 -10.86 -6.55
N ASN A 156 -16.61 -10.09 -6.06
CA ASN A 156 -17.36 -9.10 -6.83
C ASN A 156 -16.73 -7.70 -6.81
N GLU A 157 -15.50 -7.55 -6.28
CA GLU A 157 -14.85 -6.26 -6.05
C GLU A 157 -13.36 -6.29 -6.41
N LEU A 158 -12.88 -5.24 -7.08
CA LEU A 158 -11.45 -5.01 -7.34
C LEU A 158 -10.75 -4.34 -6.15
N GLY A 159 -9.44 -4.61 -6.01
CA GLY A 159 -8.58 -3.98 -5.00
C GLY A 159 -7.81 -4.99 -4.14
N GLY A 160 -8.34 -6.20 -3.95
CA GLY A 160 -7.69 -7.27 -3.18
C GLY A 160 -7.38 -6.84 -1.73
N LEU A 161 -6.24 -7.26 -1.18
CA LEU A 161 -5.84 -6.90 0.19
C LEU A 161 -5.60 -5.40 0.39
N PHE A 162 -5.43 -4.62 -0.67
CA PHE A 162 -5.27 -3.18 -0.53
C PHE A 162 -6.55 -2.48 -0.06
N LEU A 163 -7.73 -3.09 -0.28
CA LEU A 163 -9.00 -2.65 0.33
C LEU A 163 -8.91 -2.65 1.86
N THR A 164 -8.35 -3.73 2.43
CA THR A 164 -8.11 -3.82 3.88
C THR A 164 -7.08 -2.77 4.34
N ALA A 165 -5.96 -2.65 3.64
CA ALA A 165 -4.89 -1.72 4.00
C ALA A 165 -5.33 -0.25 3.93
N SER A 166 -6.27 0.10 3.05
CA SER A 166 -6.82 1.45 2.86
C SER A 166 -7.97 1.79 3.79
N ALA A 167 -8.50 0.82 4.55
CA ALA A 167 -9.75 1.01 5.31
C ALA A 167 -9.59 1.93 6.53
N MET A 168 -8.39 2.10 7.07
CA MET A 168 -8.11 2.96 8.22
C MET A 168 -8.48 4.43 7.97
N SER A 169 -8.80 5.16 9.03
CA SER A 169 -9.38 6.51 8.98
C SER A 169 -8.48 7.54 8.28
N PHE A 170 -7.17 7.41 8.41
CA PHE A 170 -6.17 8.33 7.85
C PHE A 170 -5.58 7.89 6.49
N LYS A 171 -6.25 6.97 5.79
CA LYS A 171 -5.82 6.38 4.51
C LYS A 171 -6.64 6.87 3.30
N GLU A 172 -7.08 8.13 3.31
CA GLU A 172 -7.95 8.70 2.26
C GLU A 172 -7.31 8.54 0.88
N ASN A 173 -6.01 8.87 0.75
CA ASN A 173 -5.33 8.76 -0.54
C ASN A 173 -5.15 7.31 -1.03
N ASP A 174 -5.11 6.33 -0.11
CA ASP A 174 -5.09 4.92 -0.50
C ASP A 174 -6.46 4.49 -1.04
N LYS A 175 -7.58 4.99 -0.47
CA LYS A 175 -8.94 4.80 -0.98
C LYS A 175 -9.11 5.46 -2.36
N GLU A 176 -8.64 6.71 -2.51
CA GLU A 176 -8.65 7.42 -3.80
C GLU A 176 -7.87 6.66 -4.88
N LEU A 177 -6.73 6.05 -4.53
CA LEU A 177 -5.96 5.24 -5.46
C LEU A 177 -6.73 4.01 -5.95
N ILE A 178 -7.47 3.33 -5.07
CA ILE A 178 -8.31 2.19 -5.45
C ILE A 178 -9.38 2.63 -6.42
N GLU A 179 -10.07 3.73 -6.11
CA GLU A 179 -11.13 4.26 -6.98
C GLU A 179 -10.59 4.73 -8.33
N TRP A 180 -9.40 5.31 -8.35
CA TRP A 180 -8.71 5.64 -9.59
C TRP A 180 -8.44 4.38 -10.43
N TYR A 181 -7.94 3.29 -9.83
CA TYR A 181 -7.72 2.02 -10.54
C TYR A 181 -9.01 1.44 -11.09
N LYS A 182 -10.09 1.39 -10.31
CA LYS A 182 -11.41 0.89 -10.73
C LYS A 182 -11.91 1.67 -11.95
N LYS A 183 -11.90 3.00 -11.87
CA LYS A 183 -12.29 3.89 -12.97
C LYS A 183 -11.42 3.71 -14.22
N GLU A 184 -10.10 3.60 -14.02
CA GLU A 184 -9.19 3.51 -15.15
C GLU A 184 -9.30 2.16 -15.89
N VAL A 185 -9.48 1.02 -15.18
CA VAL A 185 -9.69 -0.27 -15.85
C VAL A 185 -11.04 -0.33 -16.59
N GLU A 186 -12.09 0.29 -16.05
CA GLU A 186 -13.38 0.44 -16.70
C GLU A 186 -13.25 1.31 -17.96
N LYS A 187 -12.67 2.51 -17.84
CA LYS A 187 -12.45 3.46 -18.93
C LYS A 187 -11.66 2.85 -20.09
N GLN A 188 -10.66 2.02 -19.79
CA GLN A 188 -9.85 1.32 -20.78
C GLN A 188 -10.59 0.12 -21.42
N GLY A 189 -11.81 -0.22 -20.97
CA GLY A 189 -12.60 -1.34 -21.46
C GLY A 189 -11.87 -2.67 -21.25
N ILE A 190 -11.33 -2.89 -20.07
CA ILE A 190 -10.73 -4.18 -19.67
C ILE A 190 -11.86 -5.19 -19.45
N ASP A 191 -11.78 -6.39 -20.06
CA ASP A 191 -12.70 -7.51 -19.78
C ASP A 191 -12.41 -8.03 -18.36
N ILE A 192 -13.37 -7.84 -17.44
CA ILE A 192 -13.26 -8.26 -16.04
C ILE A 192 -14.28 -9.38 -15.78
N ARG A 193 -13.80 -10.50 -15.26
CA ARG A 193 -14.57 -11.67 -14.86
C ARG A 193 -14.65 -11.75 -13.35
N PHE A 194 -15.65 -11.09 -12.77
CA PHE A 194 -15.95 -11.18 -11.34
C PHE A 194 -16.51 -12.55 -10.93
N ASN A 195 -16.46 -12.86 -9.64
CA ASN A 195 -16.93 -14.11 -9.05
C ASN A 195 -16.35 -15.35 -9.76
N THR A 196 -15.12 -15.22 -10.27
CA THR A 196 -14.44 -16.26 -11.04
C THR A 196 -13.11 -16.60 -10.38
N GLU A 197 -13.12 -17.61 -9.52
CA GLU A 197 -11.92 -18.13 -8.89
C GLU A 197 -11.22 -19.09 -9.84
N VAL A 198 -9.95 -18.82 -10.12
CA VAL A 198 -9.08 -19.68 -10.93
C VAL A 198 -8.14 -20.44 -9.98
N THR A 199 -8.40 -21.71 -9.79
CA THR A 199 -7.57 -22.61 -8.96
C THR A 199 -6.66 -23.52 -9.79
N ASP A 200 -6.97 -23.70 -11.07
CA ASP A 200 -6.20 -24.51 -12.02
C ASP A 200 -5.90 -23.71 -13.30
N LEU A 201 -4.61 -23.49 -13.60
CA LEU A 201 -4.16 -22.79 -14.81
C LEU A 201 -4.47 -23.58 -16.11
N GLY A 202 -4.71 -24.87 -16.02
CA GLY A 202 -5.15 -25.70 -17.16
C GLY A 202 -6.48 -25.26 -17.75
N THR A 203 -7.30 -24.53 -16.98
CA THR A 203 -8.57 -23.94 -17.44
C THR A 203 -8.38 -22.70 -18.32
N MET A 204 -7.19 -22.10 -18.34
CA MET A 204 -6.85 -20.89 -19.11
C MET A 204 -6.49 -21.17 -20.57
N ARG A 205 -7.11 -22.16 -21.18
CA ARG A 205 -6.91 -22.49 -22.60
C ARG A 205 -7.35 -21.35 -23.52
N GLY A 206 -6.57 -21.08 -24.54
CA GLY A 206 -6.84 -20.00 -25.51
C GLY A 206 -6.31 -18.63 -25.09
N PHE A 207 -5.53 -18.56 -24.03
CA PHE A 207 -4.68 -17.40 -23.70
C PHE A 207 -3.23 -17.68 -24.12
N ASP A 208 -2.57 -16.66 -24.66
CA ASP A 208 -1.17 -16.73 -25.10
C ASP A 208 -0.21 -16.64 -23.90
N GLU A 209 -0.60 -15.87 -22.88
CA GLU A 209 0.17 -15.67 -21.64
C GLU A 209 -0.77 -15.64 -20.43
N ILE A 210 -0.29 -16.05 -19.28
CA ILE A 210 -0.99 -16.05 -18.01
C ILE A 210 -0.17 -15.25 -16.99
N ILE A 211 -0.79 -14.30 -16.31
CA ILE A 211 -0.21 -13.57 -15.20
C ILE A 211 -0.94 -13.94 -13.91
N VAL A 212 -0.21 -14.52 -12.96
CA VAL A 212 -0.71 -14.83 -11.62
C VAL A 212 -0.42 -13.65 -10.71
N ALA A 213 -1.47 -12.99 -10.26
CA ALA A 213 -1.46 -11.82 -9.38
C ALA A 213 -2.32 -12.04 -8.11
N THR A 214 -2.35 -13.29 -7.63
CA THR A 214 -3.24 -13.76 -6.56
C THR A 214 -2.88 -13.30 -5.16
N GLY A 215 -1.75 -12.56 -5.03
CA GLY A 215 -1.37 -11.90 -3.77
C GLY A 215 -0.89 -12.87 -2.69
N SER A 216 -1.39 -12.67 -1.48
CA SER A 216 -0.94 -13.36 -0.27
C SER A 216 -2.09 -13.65 0.67
N VAL A 217 -1.84 -14.53 1.62
CA VAL A 217 -2.77 -14.86 2.72
C VAL A 217 -2.11 -14.62 4.07
N PRO A 218 -2.87 -14.39 5.14
CA PRO A 218 -2.31 -14.26 6.48
C PRO A 218 -1.51 -15.51 6.86
N ARG A 219 -0.36 -15.29 7.50
CA ARG A 219 0.41 -16.39 8.10
C ARG A 219 -0.39 -16.96 9.26
N THR A 220 -0.32 -18.28 9.45
CA THR A 220 -0.94 -18.98 10.58
C THR A 220 0.10 -19.67 11.44
N MET A 221 -0.20 -19.85 12.72
CA MET A 221 0.62 -20.60 13.70
C MET A 221 -0.23 -21.61 14.46
N PRO A 222 -0.71 -22.69 13.81
CA PRO A 222 -1.62 -23.66 14.42
C PRO A 222 -1.01 -24.44 15.59
N MET A 223 0.32 -24.36 15.78
CA MET A 223 1.02 -24.93 16.93
C MET A 223 0.80 -24.13 18.23
N ILE A 224 0.28 -22.91 18.14
CA ILE A 224 -0.06 -22.10 19.32
C ILE A 224 -1.51 -22.44 19.70
N PRO A 225 -1.77 -23.01 20.88
CA PRO A 225 -3.13 -23.28 21.35
C PRO A 225 -3.99 -22.01 21.32
N GLY A 226 -5.19 -22.11 20.78
CA GLY A 226 -6.13 -20.99 20.66
C GLY A 226 -5.84 -20.02 19.51
N PHE A 227 -4.87 -20.30 18.61
CA PHE A 227 -4.57 -19.41 17.49
C PHE A 227 -5.79 -19.16 16.57
N GLU A 228 -6.70 -20.12 16.47
CA GLU A 228 -7.96 -20.00 15.70
C GLU A 228 -8.90 -18.91 16.24
N LYS A 229 -8.68 -18.44 17.48
CA LYS A 229 -9.44 -17.32 18.08
C LYS A 229 -8.93 -15.95 17.58
N THR A 230 -7.83 -15.90 16.83
CA THR A 230 -7.31 -14.63 16.31
C THR A 230 -8.19 -14.08 15.20
N MET A 231 -8.32 -12.77 15.18
CA MET A 231 -8.98 -12.01 14.11
C MET A 231 -7.95 -11.54 13.07
N SER A 232 -8.28 -11.62 11.81
CA SER A 232 -7.46 -11.06 10.72
C SER A 232 -7.62 -9.55 10.58
N PHE A 233 -6.68 -8.89 9.90
CA PHE A 233 -6.84 -7.47 9.52
C PHE A 233 -8.06 -7.24 8.61
N THR A 234 -8.42 -8.19 7.77
CA THR A 234 -9.60 -8.06 6.90
C THR A 234 -10.87 -7.98 7.74
N GLU A 235 -11.00 -8.86 8.72
CA GLU A 235 -12.13 -8.85 9.66
C GLU A 235 -12.19 -7.55 10.47
N LEU A 236 -11.05 -7.10 11.00
CA LEU A 236 -10.98 -5.87 11.79
C LEU A 236 -11.28 -4.62 10.95
N LEU A 237 -10.59 -4.45 9.82
CA LEU A 237 -10.54 -3.16 9.11
C LEU A 237 -11.58 -3.07 7.98
N LYS A 238 -11.72 -4.11 7.16
CA LYS A 238 -12.64 -4.12 6.02
C LYS A 238 -14.05 -4.53 6.42
N GLU A 239 -14.18 -5.64 7.15
CA GLU A 239 -15.47 -6.17 7.59
C GLU A 239 -16.00 -5.44 8.83
N LYS A 240 -15.13 -4.65 9.50
CA LYS A 240 -15.46 -3.87 10.69
C LYS A 240 -16.09 -4.71 11.80
N LYS A 241 -15.57 -5.93 12.01
CA LYS A 241 -16.01 -6.74 13.15
C LYS A 241 -15.76 -5.98 14.44
N GLU A 242 -16.73 -5.98 15.32
CA GLU A 242 -16.62 -5.33 16.62
C GLU A 242 -15.51 -5.94 17.46
N VAL A 243 -14.76 -5.08 18.11
CA VAL A 243 -13.72 -5.45 19.09
C VAL A 243 -13.98 -4.77 20.42
N GLY A 244 -13.55 -5.41 21.51
CA GLY A 244 -13.60 -4.85 22.84
C GLY A 244 -12.70 -3.63 23.00
N ASP A 245 -12.44 -3.24 24.24
CA ASP A 245 -11.62 -2.08 24.55
C ASP A 245 -10.13 -2.36 24.41
N LYS A 246 -9.67 -3.53 24.91
CA LYS A 246 -8.27 -3.95 24.89
C LYS A 246 -8.02 -4.88 23.71
N VAL A 247 -7.36 -4.36 22.66
CA VAL A 247 -7.09 -5.09 21.43
C VAL A 247 -5.59 -5.40 21.32
N LEU A 248 -5.24 -6.66 21.38
CA LEU A 248 -3.85 -7.11 21.31
C LEU A 248 -3.46 -7.45 19.87
N PHE A 249 -2.33 -6.91 19.42
CA PHE A 249 -1.71 -7.25 18.15
C PHE A 249 -0.58 -8.24 18.36
N PHE A 250 -0.70 -9.41 17.77
CA PHE A 250 0.37 -10.40 17.71
C PHE A 250 1.29 -10.08 16.55
N GLY A 251 2.37 -9.37 16.82
CA GLY A 251 3.31 -8.78 15.86
C GLY A 251 3.21 -7.27 15.78
N GLY A 252 4.36 -6.58 15.84
CA GLY A 252 4.52 -5.12 15.83
C GLY A 252 5.00 -4.57 14.47
N GLY A 253 4.61 -5.20 13.36
CA GLY A 253 4.90 -4.71 12.02
C GLY A 253 4.14 -3.43 11.68
N GLN A 254 4.40 -2.87 10.47
CA GLN A 254 3.76 -1.63 10.04
C GLN A 254 2.23 -1.69 10.10
N SER A 255 1.63 -2.77 9.60
CA SER A 255 0.16 -2.91 9.57
C SER A 255 -0.42 -2.95 10.98
N SER A 256 0.24 -3.60 11.93
CA SER A 256 -0.17 -3.64 13.34
C SER A 256 -0.11 -2.27 13.98
N CYS A 257 1.01 -1.56 13.81
CA CYS A 257 1.17 -0.21 14.38
C CYS A 257 0.21 0.81 13.75
N GLU A 258 -0.07 0.72 12.45
CA GLU A 258 -1.07 1.55 11.78
C GLU A 258 -2.48 1.24 12.29
N ALA A 259 -2.86 -0.03 12.41
CA ALA A 259 -4.17 -0.42 12.93
C ALA A 259 -4.32 -0.09 14.43
N ALA A 260 -3.26 -0.26 15.22
CA ALA A 260 -3.24 0.18 16.61
C ALA A 260 -3.46 1.68 16.73
N TYR A 261 -2.79 2.48 15.88
CA TYR A 261 -3.01 3.94 15.85
C TYR A 261 -4.45 4.29 15.45
N ASP A 262 -5.03 3.60 14.48
CA ASP A 262 -6.44 3.80 14.09
C ASP A 262 -7.40 3.47 15.24
N LEU A 263 -7.14 2.41 16.01
CA LEU A 263 -7.92 2.08 17.22
C LEU A 263 -7.76 3.10 18.32
N ILE A 264 -6.56 3.69 18.51
CA ILE A 264 -6.34 4.80 19.47
C ILE A 264 -7.22 6.00 19.11
N LEU A 265 -7.29 6.34 17.82
CA LEU A 265 -8.14 7.44 17.35
C LEU A 265 -9.65 7.18 17.60
N GLN A 266 -10.03 5.91 17.75
CA GLN A 266 -11.38 5.47 18.11
C GLN A 266 -11.59 5.36 19.63
N GLY A 267 -10.58 5.70 20.46
CA GLY A 267 -10.63 5.62 21.91
C GLY A 267 -10.41 4.23 22.49
N LYS A 268 -9.87 3.28 21.71
CA LYS A 268 -9.52 1.93 22.16
C LYS A 268 -8.11 1.87 22.74
N HIS A 269 -7.80 0.78 23.43
CA HIS A 269 -6.52 0.54 24.11
C HIS A 269 -5.76 -0.63 23.46
N PRO A 270 -4.97 -0.39 22.40
CA PRO A 270 -4.17 -1.43 21.77
C PRO A 270 -3.00 -1.88 22.66
N ILE A 271 -2.60 -3.15 22.49
CA ILE A 271 -1.44 -3.78 23.13
C ILE A 271 -0.64 -4.45 22.00
N ILE A 272 0.69 -4.44 22.05
CA ILE A 272 1.53 -5.07 21.02
C ILE A 272 2.48 -6.09 21.66
N VAL A 273 2.50 -7.32 21.10
CA VAL A 273 3.50 -8.35 21.40
C VAL A 273 4.34 -8.58 20.15
N GLU A 274 5.64 -8.26 20.22
CA GLU A 274 6.55 -8.30 19.07
C GLU A 274 7.78 -9.16 19.36
N TYR A 275 8.08 -10.07 18.45
CA TYR A 275 9.24 -10.96 18.55
C TYR A 275 10.58 -10.20 18.36
N ALA A 276 10.59 -9.22 17.49
CA ALA A 276 11.78 -8.39 17.25
C ALA A 276 12.05 -7.43 18.42
N GLY A 277 13.26 -6.87 18.43
CA GLY A 277 13.68 -5.89 19.45
C GLY A 277 13.21 -4.45 19.20
N ASP A 278 12.37 -4.23 18.19
CA ASP A 278 11.84 -2.92 17.84
C ASP A 278 10.55 -3.05 17.03
N LEU A 279 9.68 -2.04 17.13
CA LEU A 279 8.49 -1.92 16.27
C LEU A 279 8.88 -1.55 14.84
N VAL A 280 8.09 -2.02 13.89
CA VAL A 280 8.30 -1.74 12.46
C VAL A 280 9.74 -2.03 12.02
N ALA A 281 10.30 -3.12 12.50
CA ALA A 281 11.70 -3.50 12.26
C ALA A 281 11.99 -3.94 10.82
N ALA A 282 10.96 -4.11 9.97
CA ALA A 282 11.12 -4.53 8.59
C ALA A 282 11.98 -3.54 7.78
N GLN A 283 12.98 -4.09 7.07
CA GLN A 283 13.84 -3.29 6.20
C GLN A 283 13.07 -2.72 5.00
N ALA A 284 13.60 -1.64 4.42
CA ALA A 284 13.07 -0.96 3.24
C ALA A 284 11.73 -0.22 3.44
N THR A 285 11.28 -0.02 4.67
CA THR A 285 10.20 0.90 5.00
C THR A 285 10.75 2.32 5.15
N CYS A 286 10.00 3.32 4.71
CA CYS A 286 10.44 4.71 4.81
C CYS A 286 10.53 5.16 6.28
N LEU A 287 11.68 5.73 6.65
CA LEU A 287 11.92 6.21 8.01
C LEU A 287 10.86 7.22 8.50
N ALA A 288 10.34 8.07 7.61
CA ALA A 288 9.29 9.03 7.98
C ALA A 288 8.01 8.35 8.50
N ASN A 289 7.67 7.16 7.97
CA ASN A 289 6.51 6.40 8.43
C ASN A 289 6.84 5.59 9.71
N THR A 290 8.02 4.95 9.73
CA THR A 290 8.40 4.09 10.87
C THR A 290 8.68 4.90 12.13
N SER A 291 9.33 6.08 12.02
CA SER A 291 9.54 6.98 13.15
C SER A 291 8.21 7.45 13.72
N PHE A 292 7.31 7.97 12.84
CA PHE A 292 6.00 8.41 13.30
C PHE A 292 5.24 7.33 14.08
N LEU A 293 5.24 6.09 13.57
CA LEU A 293 4.51 5.00 14.24
C LEU A 293 5.12 4.64 15.59
N ARG A 294 6.46 4.60 15.71
CA ARG A 294 7.14 4.39 17.00
C ARG A 294 6.81 5.51 17.99
N ASP A 295 7.00 6.76 17.55
CA ASP A 295 6.71 7.94 18.36
C ASP A 295 5.24 7.98 18.79
N ALA A 296 4.31 7.58 17.93
CA ALA A 296 2.88 7.50 18.26
C ALA A 296 2.58 6.42 19.31
N MET A 297 3.17 5.22 19.18
CA MET A 297 3.00 4.16 20.18
C MET A 297 3.57 4.59 21.53
N GLU A 298 4.73 5.24 21.56
CA GLU A 298 5.34 5.77 22.78
C GLU A 298 4.51 6.91 23.38
N TYR A 299 4.11 7.89 22.57
CA TYR A 299 3.29 9.04 23.01
C TYR A 299 1.98 8.59 23.66
N HIS A 300 1.31 7.63 23.06
CA HIS A 300 0.05 7.08 23.59
C HIS A 300 0.27 5.99 24.65
N LYS A 301 1.54 5.74 25.03
CA LYS A 301 1.91 4.76 26.07
C LYS A 301 1.32 3.38 25.81
N VAL A 302 1.35 2.93 24.54
CA VAL A 302 0.87 1.61 24.15
C VAL A 302 1.71 0.54 24.82
N PRO A 303 1.13 -0.36 25.63
CA PRO A 303 1.87 -1.49 26.19
C PRO A 303 2.50 -2.32 25.08
N THR A 304 3.83 -2.37 25.05
CA THR A 304 4.60 -3.04 24.00
C THR A 304 5.59 -4.02 24.61
N TYR A 305 5.42 -5.30 24.29
CA TYR A 305 6.28 -6.39 24.74
C TYR A 305 7.19 -6.80 23.60
N LEU A 306 8.41 -6.24 23.56
CA LEU A 306 9.45 -6.58 22.59
C LEU A 306 10.19 -7.85 23.00
N HIS A 307 10.90 -8.49 22.06
CA HIS A 307 11.59 -9.77 22.24
C HIS A 307 10.68 -10.82 22.86
N SER A 308 9.39 -10.79 22.56
CA SER A 308 8.36 -11.57 23.19
C SER A 308 7.49 -12.29 22.16
N THR A 309 6.92 -13.42 22.54
CA THR A 309 6.01 -14.16 21.67
C THR A 309 4.81 -14.69 22.47
N ILE A 310 3.69 -14.88 21.80
CA ILE A 310 2.51 -15.52 22.38
C ILE A 310 2.71 -17.03 22.31
N THR A 311 2.46 -17.71 23.41
CA THR A 311 2.55 -19.18 23.54
C THR A 311 1.19 -19.85 23.64
N GLU A 312 0.16 -19.12 24.06
CA GLU A 312 -1.23 -19.59 24.17
C GLU A 312 -2.19 -18.40 24.05
N ILE A 313 -3.36 -18.63 23.44
CA ILE A 313 -4.45 -17.67 23.35
C ILE A 313 -5.68 -18.30 23.98
N HIS A 314 -6.23 -17.66 25.01
CA HIS A 314 -7.37 -18.15 25.77
C HIS A 314 -8.46 -17.08 25.90
N ASP A 315 -9.57 -17.43 26.55
CA ASP A 315 -10.64 -16.47 26.78
C ASP A 315 -10.19 -15.40 27.78
N GLY A 316 -10.26 -14.13 27.36
CA GLY A 316 -9.86 -12.97 28.15
C GLY A 316 -8.38 -12.60 28.12
N GLY A 317 -7.53 -13.29 27.31
CA GLY A 317 -6.13 -12.90 27.22
C GLY A 317 -5.20 -13.86 26.49
N VAL A 318 -3.91 -13.63 26.70
CA VAL A 318 -2.84 -14.46 26.11
C VAL A 318 -1.73 -14.71 27.11
N THR A 319 -1.09 -15.88 27.02
CA THR A 319 0.17 -16.16 27.70
C THR A 319 1.32 -15.73 26.82
N VAL A 320 2.15 -14.81 27.31
CA VAL A 320 3.32 -14.27 26.62
C VAL A 320 4.60 -14.83 27.22
N LYS A 321 5.54 -15.26 26.38
CA LYS A 321 6.90 -15.61 26.76
C LYS A 321 7.84 -14.45 26.45
N GLY A 322 8.44 -13.88 27.48
CA GLY A 322 9.38 -12.79 27.38
C GLY A 322 10.81 -13.21 27.02
N GLN A 323 11.69 -12.21 26.86
CA GLN A 323 13.10 -12.41 26.53
C GLN A 323 13.86 -13.26 27.57
N ASP A 324 13.51 -13.17 28.84
CA ASP A 324 14.11 -13.95 29.93
C ASP A 324 13.62 -15.40 29.98
N GLY A 325 12.75 -15.80 29.05
CA GLY A 325 12.16 -17.12 28.94
C GLY A 325 10.99 -17.38 29.90
N LYS A 326 10.65 -16.43 30.77
CA LYS A 326 9.50 -16.53 31.66
C LYS A 326 8.20 -16.23 30.93
N THR A 327 7.14 -16.83 31.39
CA THR A 327 5.78 -16.57 30.88
C THR A 327 5.00 -15.68 31.84
N PHE A 328 4.12 -14.86 31.28
CA PHE A 328 3.20 -14.01 32.02
C PHE A 328 1.91 -13.80 31.22
N GLU A 329 0.85 -13.42 31.91
CA GLU A 329 -0.47 -13.21 31.33
C GLU A 329 -0.67 -11.75 30.91
N VAL A 330 -1.30 -11.57 29.74
CA VAL A 330 -1.74 -10.26 29.25
C VAL A 330 -3.22 -10.32 28.93
N ALA A 331 -4.02 -9.59 29.71
CA ALA A 331 -5.45 -9.54 29.52
C ALA A 331 -5.81 -8.69 28.30
N CYS A 332 -6.66 -9.21 27.42
CA CYS A 332 -7.20 -8.50 26.25
C CYS A 332 -8.55 -9.09 25.84
N ASP A 333 -9.34 -8.29 25.12
CA ASP A 333 -10.66 -8.70 24.63
C ASP A 333 -10.57 -9.41 23.29
N ASN A 334 -9.61 -8.99 22.43
CA ASN A 334 -9.40 -9.56 21.10
C ASN A 334 -7.91 -9.65 20.77
N VAL A 335 -7.55 -10.64 19.97
CA VAL A 335 -6.19 -10.81 19.43
C VAL A 335 -6.21 -10.68 17.92
N ILE A 336 -5.44 -9.74 17.38
CA ILE A 336 -5.30 -9.53 15.95
C ILE A 336 -4.04 -10.23 15.44
N ASN A 337 -4.22 -11.05 14.42
CA ASN A 337 -3.11 -11.75 13.75
C ASN A 337 -2.28 -10.76 12.92
N GLY A 338 -1.19 -10.27 13.50
CA GLY A 338 -0.24 -9.32 12.90
C GLY A 338 1.12 -9.95 12.54
N ILE A 339 1.25 -11.29 12.53
CA ILE A 339 2.53 -11.98 12.26
C ILE A 339 2.94 -12.02 10.77
N GLY A 340 2.22 -11.27 9.93
CA GLY A 340 2.53 -11.10 8.52
C GLY A 340 1.75 -12.02 7.60
N PHE A 341 2.23 -12.09 6.35
CA PHE A 341 1.57 -12.78 5.25
C PHE A 341 2.53 -13.80 4.62
N VAL A 342 1.96 -14.74 3.85
CA VAL A 342 2.71 -15.67 2.99
C VAL A 342 2.21 -15.57 1.55
N PRO A 343 3.09 -15.71 0.54
CA PRO A 343 2.69 -15.74 -0.86
C PRO A 343 1.68 -16.85 -1.14
N ALA A 344 0.67 -16.54 -1.96
CA ALA A 344 -0.38 -17.48 -2.35
C ALA A 344 -0.51 -17.58 -3.89
N PRO A 345 0.52 -18.09 -4.60
CA PRO A 345 0.43 -18.29 -6.05
C PRO A 345 -0.47 -19.47 -6.41
N VAL A 346 -1.17 -19.37 -7.53
CA VAL A 346 -1.90 -20.48 -8.17
C VAL A 346 -1.02 -21.11 -9.23
N GLY A 347 -0.97 -22.44 -9.28
CA GLY A 347 -0.24 -23.24 -10.25
C GLY A 347 1.28 -23.04 -10.26
N ASP A 348 1.99 -23.68 -11.17
CA ASP A 348 3.43 -23.59 -11.30
C ASP A 348 3.88 -22.49 -12.28
N LYS A 349 5.12 -22.04 -12.13
CA LYS A 349 5.78 -21.21 -13.15
C LYS A 349 6.00 -21.99 -14.43
N GLY A 350 5.81 -21.32 -15.57
CA GLY A 350 6.04 -21.92 -16.89
C GLY A 350 6.52 -20.88 -17.89
N ARG A 351 6.80 -21.31 -19.11
CA ARG A 351 7.29 -20.42 -20.17
C ARG A 351 6.31 -19.26 -20.45
N HIS A 352 5.00 -19.51 -20.33
CA HIS A 352 3.92 -18.55 -20.57
C HIS A 352 3.14 -18.21 -19.29
N VAL A 353 3.69 -18.53 -18.11
CA VAL A 353 3.10 -18.26 -16.81
C VAL A 353 4.04 -17.37 -16.01
N HIS A 354 3.57 -16.15 -15.74
CA HIS A 354 4.30 -15.11 -15.02
C HIS A 354 3.66 -14.88 -13.67
N ARG A 355 4.44 -14.47 -12.67
CA ARG A 355 3.94 -14.12 -11.35
C ARG A 355 4.30 -12.69 -11.00
N VAL A 356 3.37 -11.93 -10.41
CA VAL A 356 3.56 -10.54 -10.00
C VAL A 356 3.00 -10.27 -8.60
N GLY A 357 3.47 -9.22 -7.97
CA GLY A 357 2.99 -8.81 -6.65
C GLY A 357 3.41 -9.77 -5.53
N ASP A 358 2.57 -9.84 -4.49
CA ASP A 358 2.87 -10.58 -3.27
C ASP A 358 2.82 -12.10 -3.42
N CYS A 359 2.24 -12.63 -4.48
CA CYS A 359 2.34 -14.06 -4.78
C CYS A 359 3.77 -14.49 -5.20
N VAL A 360 4.67 -13.53 -5.46
CA VAL A 360 6.11 -13.77 -5.66
C VAL A 360 6.86 -13.67 -4.34
N ALA A 361 6.69 -12.56 -3.67
CA ALA A 361 7.28 -12.25 -2.36
C ALA A 361 6.55 -11.06 -1.76
N ILE A 362 6.27 -11.14 -0.47
CA ILE A 362 5.61 -10.09 0.29
C ILE A 362 6.39 -8.78 0.19
N GLY A 363 5.68 -7.70 -0.04
CA GLY A 363 6.29 -6.39 -0.19
C GLY A 363 5.34 -5.23 0.09
N ASN A 364 5.47 -4.18 -0.69
CA ASN A 364 4.62 -2.99 -0.64
C ASN A 364 4.19 -2.60 -2.07
N LEU A 365 3.39 -1.54 -2.23
CA LEU A 365 2.90 -1.12 -3.54
C LEU A 365 4.02 -0.88 -4.56
N ARG A 366 5.20 -0.41 -4.15
CA ARG A 366 6.35 -0.27 -5.05
C ARG A 366 6.75 -1.61 -5.66
N THR A 367 6.95 -2.63 -4.84
CA THR A 367 7.36 -3.95 -5.33
C THR A 367 6.28 -4.61 -6.16
N VAL A 368 5.01 -4.41 -5.81
CA VAL A 368 3.86 -4.93 -6.58
C VAL A 368 3.80 -4.29 -7.97
N ILE A 369 3.79 -2.96 -8.03
CA ILE A 369 3.64 -2.22 -9.28
C ILE A 369 4.87 -2.38 -10.18
N TRP A 370 6.09 -2.30 -9.62
CA TRP A 370 7.29 -2.42 -10.43
C TRP A 370 7.45 -3.83 -11.01
N ARG A 371 7.12 -4.90 -10.26
CA ARG A 371 7.08 -6.27 -10.80
C ARG A 371 6.05 -6.42 -11.92
N ALA A 372 4.88 -5.80 -11.78
CA ALA A 372 3.87 -5.79 -12.83
C ALA A 372 4.44 -5.20 -14.13
N TRP A 373 5.10 -4.04 -14.05
CA TRP A 373 5.74 -3.42 -15.20
C TRP A 373 6.89 -4.27 -15.77
N ASP A 374 7.78 -4.80 -14.92
CA ASP A 374 8.91 -5.63 -15.37
C ASP A 374 8.45 -6.87 -16.15
N VAL A 375 7.31 -7.45 -15.80
CA VAL A 375 6.69 -8.57 -16.53
C VAL A 375 6.00 -8.06 -17.80
N CYS A 376 5.11 -7.08 -17.68
CA CYS A 376 4.31 -6.60 -18.81
C CYS A 376 5.13 -5.97 -19.94
N MET A 377 6.30 -5.40 -19.62
CA MET A 377 7.21 -4.85 -20.64
C MET A 377 7.93 -5.93 -21.47
N LYS A 378 7.90 -7.20 -21.04
CA LYS A 378 8.54 -8.34 -21.75
C LYS A 378 7.55 -9.17 -22.56
N ILE A 379 6.24 -9.07 -22.29
CA ILE A 379 5.17 -9.72 -23.03
C ILE A 379 4.97 -9.02 -24.38
#